data_7dfd5610362a7262e5ef4ee867076fc8
#
_entry.id   7dfd5610362a7262e5ef4ee867076fc8
#
_cell.length_a   1.000
_cell.length_b   1.000
_cell.length_c   1.000
_cell.angle_alpha   90.00
_cell.angle_beta   90.00
_cell.angle_gamma   90.00
#
_symmetry.space_group_name_H-M   'P 1'
#
loop_
_entity.id
_entity.type
_entity.pdbx_description
1 polymer ?
#
loop_
_entity_poly.entity_id
_entity_poly.type
_entity_poly.pdbx_seq_one_letter_code
_entity_poly.pdbx_strand_id
1 'polypeptide(L)'
;MITKEDIDAVASLAEPISQMGHHDMEPDWLNHIDRGSPLHMVTQFAKSMNQPINTKWLTNFKLEELRFKFIQEEFEEFEEECVKGTDPENALKELADIVYVVYGYAATFGWDLDEAVRRVHRSNMSKLGLDGKPVKNPQGKVMKGPNYKKPTLQDLVETNDE
;
A
#
# COMPACT_ATOMS: atom_id res chain seq x y z
N MET A 1 6.13 -5.57 -18.54
CA MET A 1 5.04 -6.53 -18.82
C MET A 1 5.41 -7.81 -18.09
N ILE A 2 4.67 -8.15 -17.03
CA ILE A 2 4.87 -9.40 -16.28
C ILE A 2 4.54 -10.53 -17.25
N THR A 3 5.42 -11.50 -17.37
CA THR A 3 5.17 -12.67 -18.23
C THR A 3 4.32 -13.68 -17.46
N LYS A 4 3.60 -14.52 -18.19
CA LYS A 4 2.83 -15.63 -17.61
C LYS A 4 3.72 -16.54 -16.74
N GLU A 5 5.01 -16.69 -17.09
CA GLU A 5 6.00 -17.45 -16.33
C GLU A 5 6.31 -16.80 -14.97
N ASP A 6 6.28 -15.46 -14.85
CA ASP A 6 6.48 -14.76 -13.58
C ASP A 6 5.30 -15.01 -12.62
N ILE A 7 4.08 -15.08 -13.17
CA ILE A 7 2.86 -15.39 -12.40
C ILE A 7 2.85 -16.86 -11.99
N ASP A 8 3.19 -17.78 -12.90
CA ASP A 8 3.22 -19.21 -12.63
C ASP A 8 4.32 -19.59 -11.63
N ALA A 9 5.45 -18.88 -11.61
CA ALA A 9 6.53 -19.06 -10.63
C ALA A 9 6.10 -18.69 -9.20
N VAL A 10 5.22 -17.69 -9.03
CA VAL A 10 4.65 -17.31 -7.73
C VAL A 10 3.53 -18.27 -7.34
N ALA A 11 2.72 -18.73 -8.30
CA ALA A 11 1.63 -19.68 -8.08
C ALA A 11 2.13 -21.10 -7.73
N SER A 12 3.31 -21.50 -8.22
CA SER A 12 3.90 -22.82 -7.93
C SER A 12 4.40 -22.99 -6.49
N LEU A 13 4.38 -21.92 -5.69
CA LEU A 13 4.69 -21.96 -4.26
C LEU A 13 3.46 -22.22 -3.38
N ALA A 14 2.26 -22.32 -3.95
CA ALA A 14 1.02 -22.60 -3.23
C ALA A 14 0.62 -24.07 -3.42
N GLU A 15 0.53 -24.82 -2.31
CA GLU A 15 -0.08 -26.16 -2.29
C GLU A 15 -1.56 -26.09 -2.69
N PRO A 16 -2.10 -27.04 -3.49
CA PRO A 16 -3.48 -26.97 -3.95
C PRO A 16 -4.47 -27.22 -2.81
N ILE A 17 -5.38 -26.27 -2.62
CA ILE A 17 -6.56 -26.44 -1.75
C ILE A 17 -7.47 -27.47 -2.41
N SER A 18 -7.63 -28.64 -1.77
CA SER A 18 -8.48 -29.72 -2.25
C SER A 18 -9.96 -29.31 -2.21
N GLN A 19 -10.68 -29.74 -3.23
CA GLN A 19 -12.10 -29.52 -3.52
C GLN A 19 -13.01 -29.72 -2.30
N MET A 20 -13.68 -28.65 -1.88
CA MET A 20 -14.87 -28.74 -1.03
C MET A 20 -16.09 -28.24 -1.82
N GLY A 21 -17.19 -29.03 -1.75
CA GLY A 21 -18.39 -28.86 -2.54
C GLY A 21 -19.12 -27.52 -2.28
N HIS A 22 -19.76 -27.05 -3.35
CA HIS A 22 -20.62 -25.88 -3.35
C HIS A 22 -21.84 -26.07 -2.43
N HIS A 23 -21.90 -25.30 -1.34
CA HIS A 23 -23.14 -24.90 -0.69
C HIS A 23 -23.14 -23.38 -0.62
N ASP A 24 -24.32 -22.76 -0.91
CA ASP A 24 -24.57 -21.31 -0.94
C ASP A 24 -24.49 -20.62 0.45
N MET A 25 -23.58 -21.05 1.30
CA MET A 25 -23.24 -20.37 2.54
C MET A 25 -21.96 -19.57 2.28
N GLU A 26 -22.02 -18.28 2.52
CA GLU A 26 -20.79 -17.46 2.54
C GLU A 26 -19.77 -18.16 3.45
N PRO A 27 -18.52 -18.34 2.98
CA PRO A 27 -17.51 -19.01 3.78
C PRO A 27 -17.31 -18.27 5.11
N ASP A 28 -17.18 -19.02 6.21
CA ASP A 28 -17.04 -18.47 7.56
C ASP A 28 -15.87 -17.48 7.71
N TRP A 29 -14.81 -17.63 6.90
CA TRP A 29 -13.69 -16.69 6.87
C TRP A 29 -14.07 -15.25 6.44
N LEU A 30 -15.15 -15.06 5.65
CA LEU A 30 -15.64 -13.73 5.31
C LEU A 30 -16.12 -12.94 6.55
N ASN A 31 -16.62 -13.64 7.57
CA ASN A 31 -17.04 -13.04 8.83
C ASN A 31 -15.84 -12.59 9.70
N HIS A 32 -14.66 -13.09 9.39
CA HIS A 32 -13.39 -12.81 10.09
C HIS A 32 -12.48 -11.85 9.33
N ILE A 33 -12.97 -11.23 8.24
CA ILE A 33 -12.24 -10.15 7.57
C ILE A 33 -12.12 -8.98 8.54
N ASP A 34 -10.91 -8.78 9.02
CA ASP A 34 -10.62 -7.71 9.97
C ASP A 34 -10.78 -6.35 9.30
N ARG A 35 -11.50 -5.46 9.99
CA ARG A 35 -11.66 -4.05 9.63
C ARG A 35 -10.56 -3.18 10.24
N GLY A 36 -9.38 -3.74 10.45
CA GLY A 36 -8.22 -3.05 10.98
C GLY A 36 -7.68 -1.93 10.07
N SER A 37 -6.50 -1.46 10.38
CA SER A 37 -5.83 -0.48 9.53
C SER A 37 -5.51 -1.08 8.14
N PRO A 38 -5.30 -0.24 7.11
CA PRO A 38 -4.88 -0.73 5.79
C PRO A 38 -3.67 -1.66 5.85
N LEU A 39 -2.67 -1.35 6.68
CA LEU A 39 -1.50 -2.21 6.86
C LEU A 39 -1.88 -3.58 7.43
N HIS A 40 -2.80 -3.62 8.39
CA HIS A 40 -3.28 -4.86 8.97
C HIS A 40 -4.01 -5.73 7.94
N MET A 41 -4.96 -5.14 7.19
CA MET A 41 -5.73 -5.85 6.15
C MET A 41 -4.81 -6.46 5.07
N VAL A 42 -3.86 -5.68 4.57
CA VAL A 42 -2.92 -6.13 3.54
C VAL A 42 -1.95 -7.18 4.09
N THR A 43 -1.50 -7.05 5.34
CA THR A 43 -0.67 -8.06 6.00
C THR A 43 -1.43 -9.38 6.19
N GLN A 44 -2.71 -9.33 6.55
CA GLN A 44 -3.57 -10.51 6.65
C GLN A 44 -3.69 -11.21 5.30
N PHE A 45 -3.97 -10.44 4.23
CA PHE A 45 -4.03 -10.98 2.88
C PHE A 45 -2.70 -11.64 2.47
N ALA A 46 -1.58 -10.95 2.66
CA ALA A 46 -0.26 -11.46 2.30
C ALA A 46 0.05 -12.80 3.02
N LYS A 47 -0.29 -12.90 4.32
CA LYS A 47 -0.17 -14.16 5.08
C LYS A 47 -1.04 -15.27 4.50
N SER A 48 -2.32 -14.98 4.19
CA SER A 48 -3.25 -15.95 3.64
C SER A 48 -2.83 -16.46 2.26
N MET A 49 -2.11 -15.64 1.50
CA MET A 49 -1.59 -15.97 0.16
C MET A 49 -0.13 -16.47 0.19
N ASN A 50 0.42 -16.78 1.36
CA ASN A 50 1.81 -17.20 1.54
C ASN A 50 2.83 -16.25 0.89
N GLN A 51 2.52 -14.95 0.85
CA GLN A 51 3.42 -13.93 0.32
C GLN A 51 4.46 -13.53 1.38
N PRO A 52 5.69 -13.16 0.96
CA PRO A 52 6.72 -12.74 1.88
C PRO A 52 6.34 -11.44 2.60
N ILE A 53 6.56 -11.42 3.92
CA ILE A 53 6.41 -10.24 4.78
C ILE A 53 7.63 -10.11 5.68
N ASN A 54 7.89 -8.91 6.20
CA ASN A 54 9.02 -8.61 7.10
C ASN A 54 10.38 -9.05 6.54
N THR A 55 10.56 -8.94 5.23
CA THR A 55 11.82 -9.28 4.53
C THR A 55 12.79 -8.11 4.63
N LYS A 56 14.08 -8.36 4.80
CA LYS A 56 15.09 -7.29 4.77
C LYS A 56 15.14 -6.61 3.40
N TRP A 57 14.93 -5.31 3.36
CA TRP A 57 14.80 -4.55 2.13
C TRP A 57 16.05 -4.65 1.23
N LEU A 58 17.22 -4.34 1.71
CA LEU A 58 18.45 -4.30 0.91
C LEU A 58 19.00 -5.67 0.45
N THR A 59 18.36 -6.77 0.82
CA THR A 59 18.86 -8.12 0.53
C THR A 59 18.07 -8.85 -0.57
N ASN A 60 16.96 -8.29 -1.04
CA ASN A 60 16.09 -8.95 -2.03
C ASN A 60 15.62 -7.99 -3.13
N PHE A 61 16.54 -7.59 -4.00
CA PHE A 61 16.25 -6.68 -5.12
C PHE A 61 15.17 -7.18 -6.07
N LYS A 62 15.03 -8.49 -6.28
CA LYS A 62 13.98 -9.06 -7.14
C LYS A 62 12.59 -8.85 -6.53
N LEU A 63 12.47 -9.00 -5.22
CA LEU A 63 11.20 -8.78 -4.52
C LEU A 63 10.83 -7.29 -4.49
N GLU A 64 11.81 -6.42 -4.30
CA GLU A 64 11.64 -4.97 -4.39
C GLU A 64 11.14 -4.56 -5.79
N GLU A 65 11.80 -5.04 -6.84
CA GLU A 65 11.41 -4.78 -8.23
C GLU A 65 10.00 -5.29 -8.53
N LEU A 66 9.64 -6.48 -8.07
CA LEU A 66 8.31 -7.04 -8.24
C LEU A 66 7.24 -6.17 -7.56
N ARG A 67 7.45 -5.77 -6.31
CA ARG A 67 6.51 -4.92 -5.59
C ARG A 67 6.38 -3.53 -6.21
N PHE A 68 7.48 -2.98 -6.74
CA PHE A 68 7.44 -1.72 -7.47
C PHE A 68 6.66 -1.84 -8.78
N LYS A 69 6.80 -2.94 -9.52
CA LYS A 69 6.01 -3.19 -10.73
C LYS A 69 4.51 -3.24 -10.45
N PHE A 70 4.07 -3.85 -9.36
CA PHE A 70 2.65 -3.83 -9.00
C PHE A 70 2.12 -2.41 -8.81
N ILE A 71 2.90 -1.53 -8.16
CA ILE A 71 2.50 -0.12 -8.00
C ILE A 71 2.41 0.57 -9.38
N GLN A 72 3.32 0.26 -10.31
CA GLN A 72 3.27 0.84 -11.65
C GLN A 72 2.04 0.35 -12.45
N GLU A 73 1.70 -0.93 -12.36
CA GLU A 73 0.55 -1.53 -13.04
C GLU A 73 -0.76 -0.88 -12.57
N GLU A 74 -1.00 -0.81 -11.26
CA GLU A 74 -2.22 -0.18 -10.72
C GLU A 74 -2.27 1.33 -11.05
N PHE A 75 -1.12 2.01 -11.12
CA PHE A 75 -1.05 3.40 -11.53
C PHE A 75 -1.40 3.58 -13.01
N GLU A 76 -0.93 2.70 -13.89
CA GLU A 76 -1.25 2.72 -15.33
C GLU A 76 -2.74 2.43 -15.55
N GLU A 77 -3.36 1.49 -14.81
CA GLU A 77 -4.79 1.21 -14.87
C GLU A 77 -5.62 2.43 -14.42
N PHE A 78 -5.22 3.10 -13.34
CA PHE A 78 -5.86 4.35 -12.92
C PHE A 78 -5.70 5.48 -13.95
N GLU A 79 -4.53 5.62 -14.59
CA GLU A 79 -4.29 6.59 -15.66
C GLU A 79 -5.22 6.35 -16.85
N GLU A 80 -5.40 5.09 -17.25
CA GLU A 80 -6.33 4.72 -18.32
C GLU A 80 -7.77 5.14 -17.97
N GLU A 81 -8.25 4.88 -16.77
CA GLU A 81 -9.59 5.29 -16.35
C GLU A 81 -9.75 6.82 -16.28
N CYS A 82 -8.72 7.54 -15.85
CA CYS A 82 -8.71 9.01 -15.89
C CYS A 82 -8.82 9.56 -17.32
N VAL A 83 -8.17 8.92 -18.32
CA VAL A 83 -8.24 9.31 -19.72
C VAL A 83 -9.61 8.98 -20.32
N LYS A 84 -10.17 7.83 -20.02
CA LYS A 84 -11.53 7.43 -20.44
C LYS A 84 -12.60 8.37 -19.88
N GLY A 85 -12.46 8.76 -18.61
CA GLY A 85 -13.28 9.77 -17.93
C GLY A 85 -14.76 9.45 -17.80
N THR A 86 -15.16 8.16 -17.89
CA THR A 86 -16.54 7.75 -18.03
C THR A 86 -17.10 7.00 -16.82
N ASP A 87 -16.23 6.44 -15.97
CA ASP A 87 -16.63 5.58 -14.86
C ASP A 87 -15.93 5.97 -13.55
N PRO A 88 -16.57 6.78 -12.69
CA PRO A 88 -15.99 7.17 -11.41
C PRO A 88 -15.90 6.01 -10.41
N GLU A 89 -16.73 4.97 -10.53
CA GLU A 89 -16.67 3.79 -9.66
C GLU A 89 -15.39 2.99 -9.98
N ASN A 90 -15.11 2.78 -11.25
CA ASN A 90 -13.89 2.10 -11.67
C ASN A 90 -12.64 2.91 -11.31
N ALA A 91 -12.64 4.23 -11.54
CA ALA A 91 -11.54 5.10 -11.12
C ALA A 91 -11.29 5.04 -9.59
N LEU A 92 -12.33 4.92 -8.77
CA LEU A 92 -12.20 4.76 -7.33
C LEU A 92 -11.64 3.37 -6.97
N LYS A 93 -12.02 2.33 -7.71
CA LYS A 93 -11.47 0.97 -7.56
C LYS A 93 -9.97 1.00 -7.82
N GLU A 94 -9.51 1.57 -8.94
CA GLU A 94 -8.07 1.64 -9.27
C GLU A 94 -7.26 2.46 -8.23
N LEU A 95 -7.84 3.55 -7.71
CA LEU A 95 -7.22 4.28 -6.59
C LEU A 95 -7.07 3.41 -5.33
N ALA A 96 -8.05 2.55 -5.04
CA ALA A 96 -7.99 1.65 -3.90
C ALA A 96 -6.93 0.56 -4.11
N ASP A 97 -6.78 0.06 -5.34
CA ASP A 97 -5.78 -0.94 -5.69
C ASP A 97 -4.35 -0.37 -5.60
N ILE A 98 -4.12 0.87 -6.07
CA ILE A 98 -2.85 1.59 -5.82
C ILE A 98 -2.52 1.61 -4.32
N VAL A 99 -3.48 2.01 -3.48
CA VAL A 99 -3.26 2.06 -2.03
C VAL A 99 -2.95 0.67 -1.49
N TYR A 100 -3.65 -0.37 -1.98
CA TYR A 100 -3.48 -1.75 -1.55
C TYR A 100 -2.07 -2.27 -1.86
N VAL A 101 -1.56 -2.08 -3.07
CA VAL A 101 -0.22 -2.53 -3.46
C VAL A 101 0.89 -1.71 -2.79
N VAL A 102 0.66 -0.41 -2.51
CA VAL A 102 1.59 0.42 -1.73
C VAL A 102 1.73 -0.10 -0.30
N TYR A 103 0.61 -0.47 0.35
CA TYR A 103 0.67 -1.14 1.65
C TYR A 103 1.28 -2.54 1.56
N GLY A 104 1.09 -3.26 0.45
CA GLY A 104 1.74 -4.53 0.16
C GLY A 104 3.26 -4.40 0.10
N TYR A 105 3.77 -3.34 -0.51
CA TYR A 105 5.20 -3.01 -0.49
C TYR A 105 5.71 -2.84 0.94
N ALA A 106 5.04 -2.02 1.74
CA ALA A 106 5.43 -1.76 3.13
C ALA A 106 5.39 -3.04 3.99
N ALA A 107 4.32 -3.84 3.91
CA ALA A 107 4.18 -5.10 4.62
C ALA A 107 5.28 -6.11 4.27
N THR A 108 5.68 -6.15 2.99
CA THR A 108 6.76 -7.02 2.50
C THR A 108 8.08 -6.75 3.23
N PHE A 109 8.37 -5.48 3.53
CA PHE A 109 9.61 -5.08 4.19
C PHE A 109 9.45 -4.76 5.70
N GLY A 110 8.27 -5.03 6.25
CA GLY A 110 8.01 -4.84 7.69
C GLY A 110 7.92 -3.38 8.12
N TRP A 111 7.62 -2.46 7.20
CA TRP A 111 7.53 -1.03 7.51
C TRP A 111 6.15 -0.64 8.03
N ASP A 112 6.09 0.13 9.12
CA ASP A 112 4.84 0.68 9.65
C ASP A 112 4.39 1.91 8.83
N LEU A 113 3.72 1.61 7.70
CA LEU A 113 3.21 2.65 6.81
C LEU A 113 2.06 3.44 7.44
N ASP A 114 1.27 2.85 8.34
CA ASP A 114 0.21 3.57 9.06
C ASP A 114 0.79 4.68 9.92
N GLU A 115 1.86 4.40 10.69
CA GLU A 115 2.53 5.43 11.49
C GLU A 115 3.29 6.42 10.59
N ALA A 116 3.90 5.96 9.51
CA ALA A 116 4.54 6.85 8.55
C ALA A 116 3.54 7.88 7.98
N VAL A 117 2.36 7.45 7.56
CA VAL A 117 1.28 8.33 7.07
C VAL A 117 0.84 9.30 8.18
N ARG A 118 0.66 8.84 9.41
CA ARG A 118 0.34 9.72 10.56
C ARG A 118 1.41 10.79 10.78
N ARG A 119 2.70 10.44 10.70
CA ARG A 119 3.81 11.40 10.85
C ARG A 119 3.88 12.38 9.70
N VAL A 120 3.67 11.92 8.47
CA VAL A 120 3.59 12.78 7.29
C VAL A 120 2.40 13.74 7.39
N HIS A 121 1.24 13.26 7.86
CA HIS A 121 0.07 14.12 8.11
C HIS A 121 0.39 15.21 9.14
N ARG A 122 0.95 14.85 10.30
CA ARG A 122 1.39 15.84 11.32
C ARG A 122 2.38 16.86 10.75
N SER A 123 3.32 16.41 9.91
CA SER A 123 4.27 17.28 9.21
C SER A 123 3.55 18.23 8.24
N ASN A 124 2.56 17.73 7.48
CA ASN A 124 1.78 18.55 6.57
C ASN A 124 0.94 19.60 7.32
N MET A 125 0.33 19.25 8.45
CA MET A 125 -0.41 20.19 9.29
C MET A 125 0.50 21.25 9.92
N SER A 126 1.76 20.93 10.18
CA SER A 126 2.74 21.91 10.71
C SER A 126 3.16 22.99 9.69
N LYS A 127 2.70 22.91 8.44
CA LYS A 127 2.87 23.97 7.42
C LYS A 127 1.99 25.20 7.66
N LEU A 128 1.00 25.10 8.54
CA LEU A 128 0.11 26.21 8.88
C LEU A 128 0.89 27.38 9.52
N GLY A 129 0.43 28.59 9.27
CA GLY A 129 0.91 29.79 9.91
C GLY A 129 0.58 29.84 11.42
N LEU A 130 1.10 30.82 12.13
CA LEU A 130 0.84 31.04 13.56
C LEU A 130 -0.65 31.27 13.86
N ASP A 131 -1.38 31.77 12.89
CA ASP A 131 -2.83 32.02 12.94
C ASP A 131 -3.68 30.80 12.56
N GLY A 132 -3.04 29.62 12.35
CA GLY A 132 -3.70 28.39 11.91
C GLY A 132 -4.13 28.38 10.44
N LYS A 133 -3.76 29.39 9.65
CA LYS A 133 -4.13 29.49 8.24
C LYS A 133 -3.01 28.98 7.31
N PRO A 134 -3.37 28.51 6.09
CA PRO A 134 -2.36 28.06 5.15
C PRO A 134 -1.51 29.23 4.63
N VAL A 135 -0.19 29.07 4.68
CA VAL A 135 0.74 29.97 4.02
C VAL A 135 0.86 29.55 2.57
N LYS A 136 0.50 30.46 1.64
CA LYS A 136 0.52 30.16 0.19
C LYS A 136 1.41 31.16 -0.56
N ASN A 137 2.03 30.69 -1.64
CA ASN A 137 2.71 31.57 -2.59
C ASN A 137 1.69 32.22 -3.56
N PRO A 138 2.12 33.18 -4.43
CA PRO A 138 1.23 33.83 -5.39
C PRO A 138 0.50 32.89 -6.35
N GLN A 139 1.03 31.68 -6.60
CA GLN A 139 0.44 30.65 -7.44
C GLN A 139 -0.50 29.72 -6.66
N GLY A 140 -0.80 30.02 -5.38
CA GLY A 140 -1.70 29.22 -4.53
C GLY A 140 -1.08 27.98 -3.90
N LYS A 141 0.21 27.69 -4.14
CA LYS A 141 0.90 26.52 -3.56
C LYS A 141 1.14 26.73 -2.06
N VAL A 142 0.80 25.71 -1.26
CA VAL A 142 1.05 25.71 0.19
C VAL A 142 2.55 25.69 0.45
N MET A 143 3.01 26.66 1.23
CA MET A 143 4.41 26.82 1.65
C MET A 143 4.62 26.29 3.07
N LYS A 144 5.88 26.11 3.45
CA LYS A 144 6.23 25.78 4.83
C LYS A 144 6.07 27.03 5.70
N GLY A 145 5.18 26.96 6.68
CA GLY A 145 5.02 27.99 7.69
C GLY A 145 6.16 27.97 8.73
N PRO A 146 6.17 28.92 9.68
CA PRO A 146 7.24 29.07 10.66
C PRO A 146 7.36 27.88 11.63
N ASN A 147 6.28 27.11 11.80
CA ASN A 147 6.22 25.94 12.68
C ASN A 147 6.47 24.62 11.96
N TYR A 148 6.87 24.66 10.68
CA TYR A 148 7.07 23.44 9.90
C TYR A 148 8.08 22.49 10.55
N LYS A 149 7.67 21.22 10.70
CA LYS A 149 8.51 20.13 11.19
C LYS A 149 8.56 19.01 10.14
N LYS A 150 9.76 18.65 9.71
CA LYS A 150 9.97 17.50 8.80
C LYS A 150 9.61 16.21 9.54
N PRO A 151 8.94 15.23 8.90
CA PRO A 151 8.69 13.94 9.53
C PRO A 151 10.00 13.16 9.69
N THR A 152 10.16 12.43 10.80
CA THR A 152 11.23 11.47 11.02
C THR A 152 10.63 10.07 10.89
N LEU A 153 11.21 9.22 10.04
CA LEU A 153 10.68 7.88 9.71
C LEU A 153 11.76 6.80 9.85
N GLN A 154 12.96 7.14 10.29
CA GLN A 154 14.09 6.21 10.31
C GLN A 154 13.80 4.98 11.19
N ASP A 155 13.21 5.17 12.35
CA ASP A 155 12.81 4.10 13.27
C ASP A 155 11.73 3.15 12.72
N LEU A 156 11.05 3.53 11.65
CA LEU A 156 10.01 2.71 11.00
C LEU A 156 10.55 1.79 9.91
N VAL A 157 11.81 1.96 9.53
CA VAL A 157 12.47 1.17 8.48
C VAL A 157 13.68 0.38 9.01
N GLU A 158 14.09 0.64 10.25
CA GLU A 158 15.12 -0.14 10.93
C GLU A 158 14.52 -1.50 11.32
N THR A 159 14.96 -2.57 10.66
CA THR A 159 14.69 -3.91 11.14
C THR A 159 15.52 -4.13 12.39
N ASN A 160 14.87 -4.39 13.54
CA ASN A 160 15.59 -4.85 14.73
C ASN A 160 16.32 -6.13 14.35
N ASP A 161 17.66 -6.05 14.23
CA ASP A 161 18.53 -7.20 14.13
C ASP A 161 18.56 -7.86 15.52
N GLU A 162 17.62 -8.78 15.78
CA GLU A 162 17.76 -9.82 16.80
C GLU A 162 18.30 -11.10 16.19
#